data_5d220aa6dd910a9ac599094d5ff5caa8
#
_entry.id   5d220aa6dd910a9ac599094d5ff5caa8
#
_cell.length_a   1.000
_cell.length_b   1.000
_cell.length_c   1.000
_cell.angle_alpha   90.00
_cell.angle_beta   90.00
_cell.angle_gamma   90.00
#
_symmetry.space_group_name_H-M   'P 1'
#
loop_
_entity.id
_entity.type
_entity.pdbx_description
1 polymer ?
#
loop_
_entity_poly.entity_id
_entity_poly.type
_entity_poly.pdbx_seq_one_letter_code
_entity_poly.pdbx_strand_id
1 'polypeptide(L)'
;MFCHCAFSIDWTVAALLGAVTAPTDSAAVFSILRGVSLPSRLKSILEAESGLNDAPTVLVVVALSAMATGDPLPGGVWGLIVSIVVQLAAGVLVGLLVGWLGAHVTRRVKLPSSGLYGVVAMCWASLAYGLAVLGHVSGFAAVYVAAVVIGNSDLPYQHATELFAEGVGWICQIGLFVMLGLLANPDRLTWVPVLQGVVIGLFLTLVARPLAVFVSTVWFRTPWRHQVFLSWAGLRGAVPIILATIPISDDLVGADRIFDAVLVLVVVCVL
;
A
#
# COMPACT_ATOMS: atom_id res chain seq x y z
N MET A 1 9.02 -2.11 18.17
CA MET A 1 9.63 -1.65 19.43
C MET A 1 8.65 -0.85 20.30
N PHE A 2 8.07 0.25 19.83
CA PHE A 2 7.11 1.05 20.62
C PHE A 2 5.93 0.21 21.14
N CYS A 3 5.23 -0.54 20.28
CA CYS A 3 4.08 -1.37 20.67
C CYS A 3 4.44 -2.44 21.69
N HIS A 4 5.61 -3.07 21.58
CA HIS A 4 6.09 -4.05 22.56
C HIS A 4 6.30 -3.41 23.95
N CYS A 5 6.99 -2.25 23.99
CA CYS A 5 7.29 -1.56 25.24
C CYS A 5 6.05 -0.92 25.89
N ALA A 6 5.13 -0.38 25.07
CA ALA A 6 3.96 0.35 25.57
C ALA A 6 2.81 -0.59 26.04
N PHE A 7 2.65 -1.73 25.37
CA PHE A 7 1.49 -2.61 25.59
C PHE A 7 1.88 -4.03 26.00
N SER A 8 3.15 -4.32 26.23
CA SER A 8 3.66 -5.66 26.59
C SER A 8 3.20 -6.77 25.62
N ILE A 9 3.09 -6.43 24.33
CA ILE A 9 2.69 -7.33 23.25
C ILE A 9 3.92 -8.11 22.79
N ASP A 10 3.73 -9.37 22.38
CA ASP A 10 4.82 -10.17 21.81
C ASP A 10 5.52 -9.48 20.63
N TRP A 11 6.83 -9.73 20.46
CA TRP A 11 7.64 -9.08 19.44
C TRP A 11 7.13 -9.32 18.01
N THR A 12 6.64 -10.54 17.74
CA THR A 12 6.11 -10.90 16.42
C THR A 12 4.84 -10.10 16.11
N VAL A 13 3.92 -10.01 17.08
CA VAL A 13 2.67 -9.23 16.95
C VAL A 13 2.97 -7.73 16.87
N ALA A 14 3.93 -7.23 17.63
CA ALA A 14 4.36 -5.84 17.56
C ALA A 14 5.00 -5.48 16.21
N ALA A 15 5.79 -6.40 15.63
CA ALA A 15 6.34 -6.26 14.29
C ALA A 15 5.24 -6.29 13.23
N LEU A 16 4.27 -7.20 13.36
CA LEU A 16 3.12 -7.31 12.48
C LEU A 16 2.28 -6.01 12.48
N LEU A 17 1.96 -5.45 13.65
CA LEU A 17 1.29 -4.16 13.77
C LEU A 17 2.08 -3.04 13.07
N GLY A 18 3.41 -3.01 13.27
CA GLY A 18 4.28 -2.06 12.60
C GLY A 18 4.26 -2.20 11.08
N ALA A 19 4.31 -3.43 10.56
CA ALA A 19 4.24 -3.72 9.13
C ALA A 19 2.88 -3.34 8.54
N VAL A 20 1.79 -3.78 9.16
CA VAL A 20 0.41 -3.47 8.73
C VAL A 20 0.17 -1.96 8.64
N THR A 21 0.73 -1.18 9.57
CA THR A 21 0.55 0.27 9.62
C THR A 21 1.60 1.05 8.84
N ALA A 22 2.55 0.41 8.17
CA ALA A 22 3.61 1.08 7.41
C ALA A 22 3.11 1.77 6.12
N PRO A 23 2.19 1.20 5.30
CA PRO A 23 1.78 1.81 4.05
C PRO A 23 1.18 3.20 4.22
N THR A 24 1.49 4.08 3.25
CA THR A 24 0.94 5.43 3.14
C THR A 24 0.04 5.53 1.92
N ASP A 25 -0.97 6.38 1.97
CA ASP A 25 -1.95 6.56 0.90
C ASP A 25 -1.84 7.97 0.30
N SER A 26 -1.21 8.06 -0.86
CA SER A 26 -1.10 9.32 -1.59
C SER A 26 -2.44 9.80 -2.16
N ALA A 27 -3.37 8.89 -2.48
CA ALA A 27 -4.69 9.26 -2.98
C ALA A 27 -5.51 10.00 -1.91
N ALA A 28 -5.43 9.57 -0.64
CA ALA A 28 -6.03 10.29 0.48
C ALA A 28 -5.47 11.72 0.59
N VAL A 29 -4.14 11.89 0.48
CA VAL A 29 -3.49 13.22 0.50
C VAL A 29 -4.00 14.10 -0.64
N PHE A 30 -4.02 13.60 -1.87
CA PHE A 30 -4.47 14.37 -3.03
C PHE A 30 -5.96 14.70 -2.98
N SER A 31 -6.76 13.86 -2.35
CA SER A 31 -8.19 14.13 -2.16
C SER A 31 -8.43 15.33 -1.24
N ILE A 32 -7.64 15.46 -0.17
CA ILE A 32 -7.70 16.59 0.77
C ILE A 32 -7.15 17.86 0.12
N LEU A 33 -6.09 17.73 -0.67
CA LEU A 33 -5.41 18.87 -1.31
C LEU A 33 -6.00 19.25 -2.68
N ARG A 34 -7.23 18.85 -2.97
CA ARG A 34 -7.91 19.23 -4.22
C ARG A 34 -7.94 20.76 -4.36
N GLY A 35 -7.42 21.23 -5.50
CA GLY A 35 -7.35 22.67 -5.79
C GLY A 35 -6.08 23.37 -5.28
N VAL A 36 -5.20 22.69 -4.57
CA VAL A 36 -3.89 23.24 -4.17
C VAL A 36 -2.85 22.80 -5.21
N SER A 37 -2.17 23.75 -5.83
CA SER A 37 -1.07 23.45 -6.75
C SER A 37 0.16 22.99 -5.97
N LEU A 38 0.45 21.70 -5.98
CA LEU A 38 1.67 21.14 -5.40
C LEU A 38 2.81 21.19 -6.42
N PRO A 39 4.06 21.45 -5.97
CA PRO A 39 5.23 21.24 -6.81
C PRO A 39 5.28 19.81 -7.35
N SER A 40 5.53 19.64 -8.64
CA SER A 40 5.55 18.32 -9.30
C SER A 40 6.48 17.32 -8.61
N ARG A 41 7.61 17.78 -8.08
CA ARG A 41 8.56 16.96 -7.32
C ARG A 41 7.94 16.36 -6.07
N LEU A 42 7.15 17.11 -5.30
CA LEU A 42 6.50 16.61 -4.09
C LEU A 42 5.39 15.60 -4.44
N LYS A 43 4.64 15.89 -5.51
CA LYS A 43 3.62 14.97 -6.02
C LYS A 43 4.25 13.62 -6.41
N SER A 44 5.31 13.64 -7.23
CA SER A 44 6.00 12.41 -7.65
C SER A 44 6.63 11.64 -6.48
N ILE A 45 7.14 12.32 -5.44
CA ILE A 45 7.67 11.64 -4.24
C ILE A 45 6.56 10.90 -3.50
N LEU A 46 5.41 11.52 -3.29
CA LEU A 46 4.27 10.91 -2.59
C LEU A 46 3.69 9.73 -3.38
N GLU A 47 3.54 9.88 -4.70
CA GLU A 47 3.07 8.81 -5.57
C GLU A 47 4.03 7.62 -5.60
N ALA A 48 5.32 7.89 -5.72
CA ALA A 48 6.34 6.85 -5.70
C ALA A 48 6.44 6.16 -4.33
N GLU A 49 6.36 6.92 -3.24
CA GLU A 49 6.37 6.36 -1.89
C GLU A 49 5.20 5.40 -1.70
N SER A 50 3.97 5.83 -2.00
CA SER A 50 2.77 5.01 -1.85
C SER A 50 2.83 3.76 -2.74
N GLY A 51 3.21 3.89 -4.00
CA GLY A 51 3.27 2.74 -4.92
C GLY A 51 4.38 1.74 -4.61
N LEU A 52 5.51 2.20 -4.07
CA LEU A 52 6.66 1.33 -3.79
C LEU A 52 6.59 0.66 -2.42
N ASN A 53 5.87 1.22 -1.44
CA ASN A 53 5.81 0.64 -0.10
C ASN A 53 4.79 -0.50 0.02
N ASP A 54 3.75 -0.54 -0.80
CA ASP A 54 2.68 -1.52 -0.70
C ASP A 54 3.16 -2.95 -1.00
N ALA A 55 3.90 -3.13 -2.10
CA ALA A 55 4.38 -4.45 -2.52
C ALA A 55 5.28 -5.16 -1.48
N PRO A 56 6.34 -4.54 -0.92
CA PRO A 56 7.14 -5.18 0.11
C PRO A 56 6.38 -5.36 1.42
N THR A 57 5.47 -4.42 1.76
CA THR A 57 4.72 -4.50 3.01
C THR A 57 3.77 -5.69 3.03
N VAL A 58 3.06 -5.98 1.93
CA VAL A 58 2.21 -7.17 1.82
C VAL A 58 3.01 -8.43 2.09
N LEU A 59 4.21 -8.58 1.49
CA LEU A 59 5.08 -9.74 1.68
C LEU A 59 5.55 -9.88 3.13
N VAL A 60 5.90 -8.76 3.77
CA VAL A 60 6.30 -8.75 5.19
C VAL A 60 5.13 -9.13 6.09
N VAL A 61 3.93 -8.60 5.84
CA VAL A 61 2.74 -8.90 6.66
C VAL A 61 2.37 -10.35 6.55
N VAL A 62 2.33 -10.94 5.34
CA VAL A 62 2.05 -12.38 5.14
C VAL A 62 3.08 -13.23 5.89
N ALA A 63 4.37 -12.91 5.77
CA ALA A 63 5.41 -13.68 6.44
C ALA A 63 5.36 -13.55 7.98
N LEU A 64 5.07 -12.35 8.51
CA LEU A 64 4.93 -12.14 9.95
C LEU A 64 3.65 -12.78 10.51
N SER A 65 2.58 -12.80 9.73
CA SER A 65 1.34 -13.49 10.10
C SER A 65 1.58 -14.99 10.21
N ALA A 66 2.22 -15.61 9.22
CA ALA A 66 2.62 -17.01 9.26
C ALA A 66 3.54 -17.35 10.46
N MET A 67 4.52 -16.48 10.76
CA MET A 67 5.32 -16.63 11.99
C MET A 67 4.49 -16.61 13.27
N ALA A 68 3.52 -15.71 13.34
CA ALA A 68 2.70 -15.54 14.53
C ALA A 68 1.76 -16.74 14.75
N THR A 69 1.39 -17.47 13.68
CA THR A 69 0.62 -18.72 13.73
C THR A 69 1.48 -19.96 13.99
N GLY A 70 2.80 -19.82 14.03
CA GLY A 70 3.73 -20.87 14.39
C GLY A 70 4.48 -21.51 13.23
N ASP A 71 4.31 -21.03 12.01
CA ASP A 71 5.06 -21.47 10.85
C ASP A 71 6.50 -20.94 10.88
N PRO A 72 7.51 -21.81 10.85
CA PRO A 72 8.89 -21.34 10.90
C PRO A 72 9.28 -20.63 9.59
N LEU A 73 9.97 -19.49 9.71
CA LEU A 73 10.56 -18.85 8.53
C LEU A 73 11.67 -19.72 7.94
N PRO A 74 11.57 -20.16 6.68
CA PRO A 74 12.65 -20.87 6.03
C PRO A 74 13.91 -19.99 5.96
N GLY A 75 15.00 -20.41 6.61
CA GLY A 75 16.25 -19.63 6.66
C GLY A 75 16.24 -18.43 7.60
N GLY A 76 15.26 -18.30 8.50
CA GLY A 76 15.16 -17.22 9.48
C GLY A 76 14.98 -15.84 8.83
N VAL A 77 15.44 -14.78 9.51
CA VAL A 77 15.33 -13.39 9.04
C VAL A 77 16.04 -13.17 7.68
N TRP A 78 17.19 -13.79 7.46
CA TRP A 78 17.89 -13.68 6.18
C TRP A 78 17.14 -14.36 5.04
N GLY A 79 16.54 -15.54 5.29
CA GLY A 79 15.69 -16.21 4.33
C GLY A 79 14.47 -15.34 3.93
N LEU A 80 13.86 -14.68 4.91
CA LEU A 80 12.77 -13.74 4.67
C LEU A 80 13.22 -12.57 3.77
N ILE A 81 14.33 -11.91 4.08
CA ILE A 81 14.84 -10.78 3.29
C ILE A 81 15.13 -11.23 1.85
N VAL A 82 15.83 -12.34 1.68
CA VAL A 82 16.13 -12.89 0.34
C VAL A 82 14.84 -13.23 -0.41
N SER A 83 13.88 -13.87 0.23
CA SER A 83 12.58 -14.21 -0.37
C SER A 83 11.83 -12.96 -0.84
N ILE A 84 11.76 -11.92 -0.01
CA ILE A 84 11.11 -10.64 -0.38
C ILE A 84 11.81 -10.02 -1.59
N VAL A 85 13.14 -9.92 -1.57
CA VAL A 85 13.90 -9.33 -2.67
C VAL A 85 13.69 -10.10 -3.98
N VAL A 86 13.74 -11.44 -3.92
CA VAL A 86 13.54 -12.31 -5.10
C VAL A 86 12.13 -12.17 -5.63
N GLN A 87 11.10 -12.20 -4.76
CA GLN A 87 9.70 -12.05 -5.18
C GLN A 87 9.42 -10.68 -5.78
N LEU A 88 9.99 -9.61 -5.21
CA LEU A 88 9.86 -8.26 -5.77
C LEU A 88 10.56 -8.15 -7.13
N ALA A 89 11.81 -8.62 -7.24
CA ALA A 89 12.57 -8.58 -8.48
C ALA A 89 11.88 -9.36 -9.61
N ALA A 90 11.41 -10.56 -9.30
CA ALA A 90 10.67 -11.38 -10.27
C ALA A 90 9.32 -10.75 -10.62
N GLY A 91 8.60 -10.16 -9.66
CA GLY A 91 7.38 -9.39 -9.93
C GLY A 91 7.62 -8.20 -10.86
N VAL A 92 8.70 -7.44 -10.64
CA VAL A 92 9.13 -6.36 -11.52
C VAL A 92 9.39 -6.87 -12.95
N LEU A 93 10.08 -8.01 -13.11
CA LEU A 93 10.33 -8.60 -14.44
C LEU A 93 9.03 -8.99 -15.14
N VAL A 94 8.10 -9.63 -14.45
CA VAL A 94 6.76 -9.95 -15.00
C VAL A 94 6.04 -8.67 -15.40
N GLY A 95 6.06 -7.63 -14.55
CA GLY A 95 5.45 -6.33 -14.83
C GLY A 95 6.04 -5.63 -16.04
N LEU A 96 7.36 -5.65 -16.19
CA LEU A 96 8.06 -5.10 -17.37
C LEU A 96 7.65 -5.83 -18.65
N LEU A 97 7.64 -7.17 -18.64
CA LEU A 97 7.30 -7.98 -19.81
C LEU A 97 5.84 -7.77 -20.22
N VAL A 98 4.91 -7.86 -19.27
CA VAL A 98 3.48 -7.70 -19.56
C VAL A 98 3.14 -6.25 -19.93
N GLY A 99 3.74 -5.28 -19.24
CA GLY A 99 3.57 -3.85 -19.56
C GLY A 99 4.11 -3.49 -20.95
N TRP A 100 5.29 -3.97 -21.30
CA TRP A 100 5.85 -3.80 -22.65
C TRP A 100 4.98 -4.44 -23.73
N LEU A 101 4.57 -5.68 -23.52
CA LEU A 101 3.68 -6.40 -24.44
C LEU A 101 2.34 -5.67 -24.57
N GLY A 102 1.76 -5.26 -23.44
CA GLY A 102 0.50 -4.52 -23.36
C GLY A 102 0.56 -3.20 -24.14
N ALA A 103 1.61 -2.41 -23.92
CA ALA A 103 1.83 -1.17 -24.67
C ALA A 103 1.99 -1.43 -26.18
N HIS A 104 2.78 -2.45 -26.54
CA HIS A 104 3.04 -2.79 -27.93
C HIS A 104 1.79 -3.28 -28.68
N VAL A 105 0.99 -4.12 -28.06
CA VAL A 105 -0.27 -4.62 -28.62
C VAL A 105 -1.30 -3.51 -28.74
N THR A 106 -1.48 -2.72 -27.65
CA THR A 106 -2.49 -1.66 -27.60
C THR A 106 -2.24 -0.56 -28.63
N ARG A 107 -0.98 -0.24 -28.94
CA ARG A 107 -0.61 0.70 -30.04
C ARG A 107 -1.06 0.24 -31.43
N ARG A 108 -1.12 -1.06 -31.66
CA ARG A 108 -1.46 -1.65 -32.97
C ARG A 108 -2.94 -1.91 -33.16
N VAL A 109 -3.66 -2.09 -32.07
CA VAL A 109 -5.10 -2.38 -32.10
C VAL A 109 -5.88 -1.07 -32.25
N LYS A 110 -6.74 -0.99 -33.28
CA LYS A 110 -7.66 0.13 -33.47
C LYS A 110 -9.00 -0.23 -32.85
N LEU A 111 -9.25 0.29 -31.64
CA LEU A 111 -10.52 0.07 -30.96
C LEU A 111 -11.58 1.07 -31.43
N PRO A 112 -12.86 0.65 -31.50
CA PRO A 112 -13.95 1.49 -32.02
C PRO A 112 -14.34 2.66 -31.09
N SER A 113 -13.88 2.67 -29.84
CA SER A 113 -14.18 3.71 -28.86
C SER A 113 -12.97 4.02 -27.99
N SER A 114 -12.76 5.30 -27.66
CA SER A 114 -11.68 5.75 -26.77
C SER A 114 -11.76 5.15 -25.36
N GLY A 115 -12.97 4.92 -24.82
CA GLY A 115 -13.15 4.33 -23.51
C GLY A 115 -12.66 2.88 -23.40
N LEU A 116 -12.61 2.14 -24.53
CA LEU A 116 -12.13 0.76 -24.54
C LEU A 116 -10.61 0.66 -24.27
N TYR A 117 -9.84 1.70 -24.56
CA TYR A 117 -8.40 1.72 -24.25
C TYR A 117 -8.15 1.66 -22.75
N GLY A 118 -8.99 2.32 -21.93
CA GLY A 118 -8.92 2.21 -20.48
C GLY A 118 -9.21 0.80 -19.97
N VAL A 119 -10.26 0.14 -20.54
CA VAL A 119 -10.59 -1.25 -20.21
C VAL A 119 -9.42 -2.19 -20.56
N VAL A 120 -8.83 -2.03 -21.74
CA VAL A 120 -7.68 -2.85 -22.16
C VAL A 120 -6.47 -2.62 -21.25
N ALA A 121 -6.19 -1.40 -20.84
CA ALA A 121 -5.11 -1.12 -19.88
C ALA A 121 -5.35 -1.85 -18.54
N MET A 122 -6.59 -1.85 -18.02
CA MET A 122 -6.96 -2.60 -16.83
C MET A 122 -6.83 -4.12 -17.01
N CYS A 123 -7.18 -4.64 -18.19
CA CYS A 123 -6.99 -6.06 -18.49
C CYS A 123 -5.50 -6.44 -18.46
N TRP A 124 -4.60 -5.60 -19.02
CA TRP A 124 -3.16 -5.84 -18.97
C TRP A 124 -2.63 -5.79 -17.53
N ALA A 125 -3.09 -4.83 -16.72
CA ALA A 125 -2.73 -4.76 -15.31
C ALA A 125 -3.19 -6.02 -14.53
N SER A 126 -4.44 -6.45 -14.75
CA SER A 126 -4.98 -7.68 -14.14
C SER A 126 -4.24 -8.94 -14.59
N LEU A 127 -3.83 -9.00 -15.86
CA LEU A 127 -3.02 -10.09 -16.40
C LEU A 127 -1.64 -10.12 -15.74
N ALA A 128 -1.00 -8.97 -15.56
CA ALA A 128 0.28 -8.87 -14.85
C ALA A 128 0.18 -9.41 -13.42
N TYR A 129 -0.88 -9.02 -12.70
CA TYR A 129 -1.16 -9.55 -11.37
C TYR A 129 -1.33 -11.07 -11.37
N GLY A 130 -2.23 -11.58 -12.23
CA GLY A 130 -2.54 -13.01 -12.29
C GLY A 130 -1.33 -13.88 -12.64
N LEU A 131 -0.52 -13.44 -13.62
CA LEU A 131 0.70 -14.17 -14.00
C LEU A 131 1.74 -14.17 -12.87
N ALA A 132 1.89 -13.05 -12.16
CA ALA A 132 2.82 -12.95 -11.04
C ALA A 132 2.38 -13.87 -9.88
N VAL A 133 1.09 -13.87 -9.53
CA VAL A 133 0.54 -14.74 -8.48
C VAL A 133 0.67 -16.22 -8.86
N LEU A 134 0.40 -16.58 -10.09
CA LEU A 134 0.63 -17.96 -10.59
C LEU A 134 2.09 -18.38 -10.51
N GLY A 135 3.02 -17.42 -10.69
CA GLY A 135 4.46 -17.64 -10.54
C GLY A 135 4.96 -17.56 -9.10
N HIS A 136 4.08 -17.44 -8.11
CA HIS A 136 4.43 -17.24 -6.69
C HIS A 136 5.37 -16.06 -6.45
N VAL A 137 5.19 -14.95 -7.21
CA VAL A 137 5.95 -13.71 -7.07
C VAL A 137 5.03 -12.52 -6.79
N SER A 138 5.60 -11.36 -6.46
CA SER A 138 4.82 -10.20 -6.04
C SER A 138 3.90 -9.66 -7.15
N GLY A 139 2.58 -9.93 -7.02
CA GLY A 139 1.55 -9.40 -7.91
C GLY A 139 1.45 -7.88 -7.86
N PHE A 140 1.60 -7.28 -6.68
CA PHE A 140 1.57 -5.83 -6.51
C PHE A 140 2.72 -5.13 -7.25
N ALA A 141 3.94 -5.67 -7.15
CA ALA A 141 5.08 -5.15 -7.91
C ALA A 141 4.86 -5.27 -9.41
N ALA A 142 4.31 -6.41 -9.87
CA ALA A 142 4.04 -6.65 -11.29
C ALA A 142 2.99 -5.67 -11.85
N VAL A 143 1.88 -5.46 -11.16
CA VAL A 143 0.84 -4.50 -11.57
C VAL A 143 1.38 -3.08 -11.61
N TYR A 144 2.08 -2.66 -10.54
CA TYR A 144 2.65 -1.32 -10.46
C TYR A 144 3.58 -1.02 -11.63
N VAL A 145 4.52 -1.93 -11.90
CA VAL A 145 5.49 -1.77 -12.99
C VAL A 145 4.80 -1.83 -14.36
N ALA A 146 3.85 -2.74 -14.56
CA ALA A 146 3.08 -2.81 -15.80
C ALA A 146 2.30 -1.51 -16.05
N ALA A 147 1.66 -0.97 -15.01
CA ALA A 147 0.94 0.31 -15.10
C ALA A 147 1.86 1.48 -15.41
N VAL A 148 3.05 1.54 -14.80
CA VAL A 148 4.07 2.56 -15.11
C VAL A 148 4.54 2.46 -16.55
N VAL A 149 4.81 1.26 -17.05
CA VAL A 149 5.25 1.05 -18.46
C VAL A 149 4.15 1.43 -19.44
N ILE A 150 2.91 1.02 -19.19
CA ILE A 150 1.75 1.35 -20.04
C ILE A 150 1.46 2.85 -19.99
N GLY A 151 1.45 3.45 -18.80
CA GLY A 151 1.13 4.87 -18.60
C GLY A 151 2.17 5.83 -19.19
N ASN A 152 3.46 5.41 -19.25
CA ASN A 152 4.52 6.19 -19.90
C ASN A 152 4.71 5.86 -21.40
N SER A 153 3.83 5.04 -21.97
CA SER A 153 3.88 4.68 -23.38
C SER A 153 2.98 5.61 -24.19
N ASP A 154 3.40 5.99 -25.41
CA ASP A 154 2.58 6.79 -26.33
C ASP A 154 1.41 5.96 -26.86
N LEU A 155 0.35 5.87 -26.06
CA LEU A 155 -0.86 5.12 -26.44
C LEU A 155 -1.89 6.03 -27.12
N PRO A 156 -2.67 5.48 -28.06
CA PRO A 156 -3.84 6.19 -28.56
C PRO A 156 -4.81 6.51 -27.39
N TYR A 157 -5.33 7.73 -27.34
CA TYR A 157 -6.28 8.19 -26.31
C TYR A 157 -5.77 8.06 -24.87
N GLN A 158 -4.46 8.32 -24.63
CA GLN A 158 -3.84 8.20 -23.29
C GLN A 158 -4.61 8.95 -22.20
N HIS A 159 -5.02 10.20 -22.45
CA HIS A 159 -5.79 10.98 -21.50
C HIS A 159 -7.15 10.34 -21.13
N ALA A 160 -7.85 9.72 -22.09
CA ALA A 160 -9.07 9.00 -21.80
C ALA A 160 -8.81 7.72 -20.97
N THR A 161 -7.69 7.06 -21.20
CA THR A 161 -7.23 5.91 -20.40
C THR A 161 -6.92 6.30 -18.96
N GLU A 162 -6.23 7.43 -18.75
CA GLU A 162 -5.93 7.97 -17.42
C GLU A 162 -7.21 8.32 -16.65
N LEU A 163 -8.15 9.05 -17.27
CA LEU A 163 -9.44 9.40 -16.65
C LEU A 163 -10.28 8.16 -16.29
N PHE A 164 -10.26 7.15 -17.17
CA PHE A 164 -10.94 5.89 -16.89
C PHE A 164 -10.32 5.17 -15.69
N ALA A 165 -8.98 5.06 -15.65
CA ALA A 165 -8.25 4.43 -14.55
C ALA A 165 -8.48 5.18 -13.22
N GLU A 166 -8.46 6.51 -13.24
CA GLU A 166 -8.79 7.34 -12.08
C GLU A 166 -10.22 7.09 -11.60
N GLY A 167 -11.19 7.05 -12.50
CA GLY A 167 -12.60 6.76 -12.17
C GLY A 167 -12.79 5.38 -11.53
N VAL A 168 -12.15 4.34 -12.09
CA VAL A 168 -12.17 2.99 -11.51
C VAL A 168 -11.48 2.99 -10.13
N GLY A 169 -10.36 3.69 -9.99
CA GLY A 169 -9.68 3.84 -8.69
C GLY A 169 -10.60 4.42 -7.61
N TRP A 170 -11.35 5.48 -7.93
CA TRP A 170 -12.33 6.07 -7.02
C TRP A 170 -13.45 5.10 -6.64
N ILE A 171 -14.02 4.37 -7.60
CA ILE A 171 -15.06 3.38 -7.34
C ILE A 171 -14.53 2.28 -6.42
N CYS A 172 -13.34 1.75 -6.71
CA CYS A 172 -12.69 0.74 -5.87
C CYS A 172 -12.41 1.25 -4.46
N GLN A 173 -11.90 2.47 -4.33
CA GLN A 173 -11.60 3.09 -3.03
C GLN A 173 -12.87 3.29 -2.19
N ILE A 174 -13.93 3.84 -2.77
CA ILE A 174 -15.22 4.02 -2.09
C ILE A 174 -15.79 2.66 -1.68
N GLY A 175 -15.84 1.69 -2.61
CA GLY A 175 -16.32 0.34 -2.35
C GLY A 175 -15.57 -0.33 -1.21
N LEU A 176 -14.25 -0.18 -1.20
CA LEU A 176 -13.38 -0.71 -0.17
C LEU A 176 -13.69 -0.10 1.21
N PHE A 177 -13.78 1.22 1.33
CA PHE A 177 -14.13 1.86 2.60
C PHE A 177 -15.52 1.46 3.11
N VAL A 178 -16.49 1.29 2.20
CA VAL A 178 -17.82 0.78 2.55
C VAL A 178 -17.73 -0.64 3.10
N MET A 179 -17.02 -1.54 2.41
CA MET A 179 -16.84 -2.92 2.88
C MET A 179 -16.11 -3.00 4.21
N LEU A 180 -15.05 -2.20 4.40
CA LEU A 180 -14.31 -2.14 5.66
C LEU A 180 -15.17 -1.58 6.80
N GLY A 181 -16.02 -0.58 6.50
CA GLY A 181 -16.99 -0.05 7.46
C GLY A 181 -18.04 -1.09 7.89
N LEU A 182 -18.47 -1.95 6.97
CA LEU A 182 -19.37 -3.08 7.26
C LEU A 182 -18.69 -4.19 8.08
N LEU A 183 -17.38 -4.39 7.88
CA LEU A 183 -16.60 -5.36 8.64
C LEU A 183 -16.32 -4.86 10.09
N ALA A 184 -16.31 -3.55 10.30
CA ALA A 184 -16.14 -2.96 11.61
C ALA A 184 -17.33 -3.30 12.52
N ASN A 185 -17.05 -3.94 13.66
CA ASN A 185 -18.08 -4.26 14.62
C ASN A 185 -17.99 -3.29 15.82
N PRO A 186 -18.96 -2.36 15.99
CA PRO A 186 -18.95 -1.39 17.09
C PRO A 186 -18.93 -2.05 18.48
N ASP A 187 -19.55 -3.23 18.64
CA ASP A 187 -19.60 -3.94 19.92
C ASP A 187 -18.23 -4.46 20.38
N ARG A 188 -17.30 -4.67 19.43
CA ARG A 188 -15.92 -5.06 19.71
C ARG A 188 -14.98 -3.88 19.98
N LEU A 189 -15.36 -2.66 19.62
CA LEU A 189 -14.59 -1.45 19.87
C LEU A 189 -14.60 -1.09 21.37
N THR A 190 -14.02 -1.97 22.16
CA THR A 190 -13.82 -1.73 23.60
C THR A 190 -12.73 -0.68 23.82
N TRP A 191 -12.64 -0.17 25.06
CA TRP A 191 -11.70 0.90 25.40
C TRP A 191 -10.22 0.58 25.09
N VAL A 192 -9.84 -0.70 25.17
CA VAL A 192 -8.44 -1.12 24.97
C VAL A 192 -7.98 -0.99 23.51
N PRO A 193 -8.64 -1.57 22.48
CA PRO A 193 -8.27 -1.36 21.08
C PRO A 193 -8.33 0.12 20.66
N VAL A 194 -9.32 0.86 21.16
CA VAL A 194 -9.45 2.30 20.89
C VAL A 194 -8.24 3.07 21.41
N LEU A 195 -7.87 2.86 22.67
CA LEU A 195 -6.69 3.52 23.25
C LEU A 195 -5.40 3.11 22.52
N GLN A 196 -5.25 1.83 22.19
CA GLN A 196 -4.11 1.34 21.42
C GLN A 196 -4.03 2.00 20.06
N GLY A 197 -5.13 2.04 19.31
CA GLY A 197 -5.19 2.67 17.99
C GLY A 197 -4.85 4.17 18.03
N VAL A 198 -5.41 4.90 19.01
CA VAL A 198 -5.12 6.34 19.20
C VAL A 198 -3.65 6.57 19.56
N VAL A 199 -3.11 5.84 20.52
CA VAL A 199 -1.71 6.03 20.97
C VAL A 199 -0.72 5.66 19.86
N ILE A 200 -0.95 4.54 19.15
CA ILE A 200 -0.11 4.13 18.04
C ILE A 200 -0.23 5.13 16.89
N GLY A 201 -1.44 5.59 16.54
CA GLY A 201 -1.68 6.57 15.48
C GLY A 201 -0.98 7.90 15.75
N LEU A 202 -1.09 8.42 16.96
CA LEU A 202 -0.40 9.65 17.38
C LEU A 202 1.13 9.47 17.35
N PHE A 203 1.64 8.34 17.84
CA PHE A 203 3.07 8.05 17.78
C PHE A 203 3.58 7.96 16.34
N LEU A 204 2.84 7.29 15.47
CA LEU A 204 3.20 7.18 14.04
C LEU A 204 3.22 8.55 13.37
N THR A 205 2.19 9.37 13.59
CA THR A 205 2.06 10.67 12.91
C THR A 205 3.04 11.69 13.47
N LEU A 206 3.22 11.76 14.79
CA LEU A 206 4.00 12.82 15.42
C LEU A 206 5.49 12.49 15.61
N VAL A 207 5.85 11.21 15.66
CA VAL A 207 7.23 10.78 15.96
C VAL A 207 7.81 9.94 14.83
N ALA A 208 7.19 8.81 14.50
CA ALA A 208 7.79 7.85 13.57
C ALA A 208 7.88 8.42 12.15
N ARG A 209 6.83 9.08 11.69
CA ARG A 209 6.78 9.66 10.34
C ARG A 209 7.77 10.82 10.15
N PRO A 210 7.81 11.86 11.01
CA PRO A 210 8.80 12.91 10.89
C PRO A 210 10.24 12.39 10.94
N LEU A 211 10.51 11.41 11.82
CA LEU A 211 11.82 10.78 11.93
C LEU A 211 12.20 10.04 10.64
N ALA A 212 11.29 9.25 10.08
CA ALA A 212 11.53 8.54 8.82
C ALA A 212 11.77 9.50 7.65
N VAL A 213 10.97 10.56 7.52
CA VAL A 213 11.16 11.60 6.49
C VAL A 213 12.48 12.31 6.68
N PHE A 214 12.85 12.69 7.91
CA PHE A 214 14.12 13.34 8.18
C PHE A 214 15.30 12.45 7.78
N VAL A 215 15.33 11.20 8.24
CA VAL A 215 16.41 10.25 7.94
C VAL A 215 16.53 9.99 6.43
N SER A 216 15.40 9.84 5.72
CA SER A 216 15.42 9.57 4.28
C SER A 216 15.80 10.78 3.43
N THR A 217 15.49 11.99 3.87
CA THR A 217 15.66 13.21 3.07
C THR A 217 16.91 14.03 3.41
N VAL A 218 17.57 13.75 4.54
CA VAL A 218 18.77 14.47 4.98
C VAL A 218 19.90 14.43 3.94
N TRP A 219 20.10 13.29 3.27
CA TRP A 219 21.11 13.10 2.22
C TRP A 219 20.85 13.93 0.96
N PHE A 220 19.58 14.27 0.70
CA PHE A 220 19.15 15.01 -0.50
C PHE A 220 19.04 16.51 -0.26
N ARG A 221 19.46 17.01 0.89
CA ARG A 221 19.37 18.44 1.28
C ARG A 221 17.99 19.04 1.02
N THR A 222 16.95 18.27 1.26
CA THR A 222 15.57 18.71 1.05
C THR A 222 15.24 19.86 2.02
N PRO A 223 14.63 20.97 1.56
CA PRO A 223 14.24 22.08 2.43
C PRO A 223 13.31 21.61 3.55
N TRP A 224 13.50 22.14 4.76
CA TRP A 224 12.74 21.74 5.96
C TRP A 224 11.20 21.85 5.77
N ARG A 225 10.75 22.86 5.00
CA ARG A 225 9.32 23.02 4.66
C ARG A 225 8.77 21.83 3.89
N HIS A 226 9.53 21.26 2.97
CA HIS A 226 9.15 20.05 2.24
C HIS A 226 9.17 18.82 3.15
N GLN A 227 10.11 18.74 4.10
CA GLN A 227 10.16 17.64 5.06
C GLN A 227 8.94 17.67 6.00
N VAL A 228 8.55 18.82 6.50
CA VAL A 228 7.33 18.99 7.31
C VAL A 228 6.09 18.61 6.52
N PHE A 229 6.00 19.06 5.26
CA PHE A 229 4.90 18.70 4.39
C PHE A 229 4.83 17.19 4.14
N LEU A 230 5.95 16.52 3.78
CA LEU A 230 6.02 15.07 3.58
C LEU A 230 5.71 14.29 4.87
N SER A 231 6.08 14.83 6.02
CA SER A 231 5.73 14.23 7.32
C SER A 231 4.22 14.27 7.58
N TRP A 232 3.58 15.40 7.29
CA TRP A 232 2.13 15.54 7.41
C TRP A 232 1.38 14.71 6.35
N ALA A 233 1.88 14.69 5.11
CA ALA A 233 1.27 13.99 3.99
C ALA A 233 1.37 12.45 4.07
N GLY A 234 1.90 11.89 5.14
CA GLY A 234 1.95 10.44 5.38
C GLY A 234 0.64 9.87 5.92
N LEU A 235 -0.49 10.23 5.31
CA LEU A 235 -1.81 9.72 5.70
C LEU A 235 -1.90 8.21 5.47
N ARG A 236 -2.69 7.55 6.31
CA ARG A 236 -2.96 6.11 6.20
C ARG A 236 -4.34 5.92 5.58
N GLY A 237 -4.38 5.21 4.46
CA GLY A 237 -5.63 4.90 3.77
C GLY A 237 -6.21 3.55 4.16
N ALA A 238 -6.90 2.94 3.21
CA ALA A 238 -7.55 1.65 3.40
C ALA A 238 -6.57 0.45 3.40
N VAL A 239 -5.38 0.59 2.82
CA VAL A 239 -4.40 -0.50 2.71
C VAL A 239 -4.02 -1.10 4.07
N PRO A 240 -3.70 -0.33 5.13
CA PRO A 240 -3.48 -0.87 6.46
C PRO A 240 -4.63 -1.72 6.99
N ILE A 241 -5.89 -1.31 6.74
CA ILE A 241 -7.05 -2.06 7.23
C ILE A 241 -7.20 -3.39 6.47
N ILE A 242 -6.94 -3.39 5.15
CA ILE A 242 -6.91 -4.64 4.36
C ILE A 242 -5.81 -5.56 4.88
N LEU A 243 -4.61 -5.04 5.10
CA LEU A 243 -3.50 -5.84 5.61
C LEU A 243 -3.80 -6.43 7.00
N ALA A 244 -4.59 -5.72 7.82
CA ALA A 244 -5.04 -6.22 9.11
C ALA A 244 -6.05 -7.40 9.00
N THR A 245 -6.63 -7.66 7.81
CA THR A 245 -7.46 -8.85 7.60
C THR A 245 -6.65 -10.13 7.35
N ILE A 246 -5.38 -10.02 6.97
CA ILE A 246 -4.52 -11.18 6.72
C ILE A 246 -4.36 -12.05 7.98
N PRO A 247 -3.99 -11.49 9.15
CA PRO A 247 -3.92 -12.27 10.39
C PRO A 247 -5.26 -12.91 10.81
N ILE A 248 -6.39 -12.30 10.43
CA ILE A 248 -7.73 -12.89 10.67
C ILE A 248 -7.91 -14.12 9.78
N SER A 249 -7.51 -14.04 8.51
CA SER A 249 -7.60 -15.16 7.57
C SER A 249 -6.66 -16.32 7.93
N ASP A 250 -5.58 -16.03 8.65
CA ASP A 250 -4.62 -17.02 9.14
C ASP A 250 -4.98 -17.54 10.55
N ASP A 251 -6.19 -17.25 11.05
CA ASP A 251 -6.71 -17.68 12.38
C ASP A 251 -5.78 -17.28 13.56
N LEU A 252 -5.06 -16.16 13.46
CA LEU A 252 -4.21 -15.68 14.53
C LEU A 252 -5.02 -15.27 15.75
N VAL A 253 -4.68 -15.82 16.91
CA VAL A 253 -5.34 -15.49 18.18
C VAL A 253 -5.17 -13.99 18.49
N GLY A 254 -6.29 -13.29 18.59
CA GLY A 254 -6.32 -11.85 18.85
C GLY A 254 -6.21 -10.97 17.61
N ALA A 255 -6.27 -11.54 16.39
CA ALA A 255 -6.27 -10.79 15.13
C ALA A 255 -7.40 -9.73 15.06
N ASP A 256 -8.56 -10.03 15.62
CA ASP A 256 -9.66 -9.08 15.73
C ASP A 256 -9.27 -7.78 16.45
N ARG A 257 -8.47 -7.88 17.54
CA ARG A 257 -7.97 -6.70 18.26
C ARG A 257 -6.97 -5.89 17.45
N ILE A 258 -6.14 -6.58 16.65
CA ILE A 258 -5.21 -5.93 15.72
C ILE A 258 -6.01 -5.14 14.70
N PHE A 259 -7.03 -5.75 14.09
CA PHE A 259 -7.91 -5.12 13.13
C PHE A 259 -8.62 -3.88 13.71
N ASP A 260 -9.24 -4.02 14.89
CA ASP A 260 -9.95 -2.93 15.56
C ASP A 260 -9.01 -1.76 15.90
N ALA A 261 -7.79 -2.06 16.39
CA ALA A 261 -6.78 -1.04 16.68
C ALA A 261 -6.28 -0.33 15.41
N VAL A 262 -6.07 -1.06 14.30
CA VAL A 262 -5.67 -0.50 13.02
C VAL A 262 -6.78 0.37 12.42
N LEU A 263 -8.03 -0.05 12.54
CA LEU A 263 -9.18 0.74 12.09
C LEU A 263 -9.23 2.10 12.80
N VAL A 264 -9.12 2.11 14.11
CA VAL A 264 -9.07 3.35 14.92
C VAL A 264 -7.84 4.19 14.55
N LEU A 265 -6.69 3.56 14.39
CA LEU A 265 -5.44 4.22 14.00
C LEU A 265 -5.60 4.96 12.66
N VAL A 266 -6.19 4.31 11.63
CA VAL A 266 -6.41 4.93 10.32
C VAL A 266 -7.32 6.14 10.45
N VAL A 267 -8.41 6.05 11.22
CA VAL A 267 -9.29 7.19 11.50
C VAL A 267 -8.52 8.35 12.14
N VAL A 268 -7.67 8.07 13.14
CA VAL A 268 -6.85 9.09 13.81
C VAL A 268 -5.81 9.71 12.86
N CYS A 269 -5.25 8.93 11.94
CA CYS A 269 -4.25 9.44 10.97
C CYS A 269 -4.87 10.28 9.85
N VAL A 270 -6.18 10.13 9.57
CA VAL A 270 -6.90 10.88 8.52
C VAL A 270 -7.53 12.16 9.07
N LEU A 271 -7.90 12.18 10.37
CA LEU A 271 -8.49 13.35 11.04
C LEU A 271 -7.41 14.38 11.41
#